data_9a25b5523af25022947230077e9111a2
#
_entry.id   9a25b5523af25022947230077e9111a2
#
_cell.length_a   1.000
_cell.length_b   1.000
_cell.length_c   1.000
_cell.angle_alpha   90.00
_cell.angle_beta   90.00
_cell.angle_gamma   90.00
#
_symmetry.space_group_name_H-M   'P 1'
#
loop_
_entity.id
_entity.type
_entity.pdbx_description
1 polymer ?
#
loop_
_entity_poly.entity_id
_entity_poly.type
_entity_poly.pdbx_seq_one_letter_code
_entity_poly.pdbx_strand_id
1 'polypeptide(L)'
;EGSVAIGYMTASDPNDMYLALFGSGQGLYIGLAEDRFIVASEPYGTVEETVHYVRLDGESPRKEGDPNSRGQVVRLRVDGAGTVEGITRIAYDGIEIPVTKSDVAVAEVTTRDIDRGDSPHFLLKEITEAPRSFRKTIRGRTLEVNGRLVPDLDLFTMPKTIKDRIASGSIRRIRVIGQGTAAVAGTSLIPVLGSLLDASIQVEALTATELSGFAM
;
A
#
# COMPACT_ATOMS: atom_id res chain seq x y z
N GLU A 1 -2.61 -13.57 14.09
CA GLU A 1 -2.67 -12.11 13.88
C GLU A 1 -2.52 -11.83 12.39
N GLY A 2 -3.31 -10.88 11.87
CA GLY A 2 -3.32 -10.52 10.46
C GLY A 2 -4.09 -9.23 10.25
N SER A 3 -4.13 -8.75 8.99
CA SER A 3 -4.98 -7.63 8.58
C SER A 3 -6.23 -8.15 7.89
N VAL A 4 -7.33 -7.42 8.04
CA VAL A 4 -8.61 -7.76 7.41
C VAL A 4 -9.30 -6.51 6.91
N ALA A 5 -9.93 -6.60 5.73
CA ALA A 5 -10.83 -5.60 5.19
C ALA A 5 -12.13 -6.32 4.77
N ILE A 6 -13.25 -5.83 5.24
CA ILE A 6 -14.57 -6.43 5.01
C ILE A 6 -15.55 -5.35 4.54
N GLY A 7 -16.37 -5.69 3.54
CA GLY A 7 -17.59 -4.97 3.19
C GLY A 7 -18.80 -5.87 3.44
N TYR A 8 -19.83 -5.34 4.08
CA TYR A 8 -21.03 -6.07 4.45
C TYR A 8 -22.30 -5.27 4.16
N MET A 9 -23.26 -5.93 3.56
CA MET A 9 -24.61 -5.44 3.36
C MET A 9 -25.62 -6.53 3.74
N THR A 10 -26.80 -6.15 4.16
CA THR A 10 -27.86 -7.10 4.51
C THR A 10 -29.20 -6.72 3.89
N ALA A 11 -29.98 -7.73 3.51
CA ALA A 11 -31.32 -7.51 2.96
C ALA A 11 -32.31 -6.89 3.97
N SER A 12 -32.04 -7.05 5.28
CA SER A 12 -32.84 -6.43 6.34
C SER A 12 -32.55 -4.94 6.53
N ASP A 13 -31.43 -4.45 6.01
CA ASP A 13 -31.00 -3.06 6.05
C ASP A 13 -30.30 -2.69 4.74
N PRO A 14 -31.06 -2.59 3.65
CA PRO A 14 -30.50 -2.42 2.30
C PRO A 14 -29.95 -1.01 2.03
N ASN A 15 -30.24 -0.05 2.90
CA ASN A 15 -29.83 1.34 2.75
C ASN A 15 -28.47 1.65 3.41
N ASP A 16 -27.90 0.66 4.09
CA ASP A 16 -26.64 0.82 4.78
C ASP A 16 -25.60 -0.20 4.29
N MET A 17 -24.37 0.26 4.17
CA MET A 17 -23.20 -0.60 3.95
C MET A 17 -22.25 -0.45 5.12
N TYR A 18 -21.75 -1.56 5.61
CA TYR A 18 -20.79 -1.61 6.69
C TYR A 18 -19.43 -2.03 6.14
N LEU A 19 -18.39 -1.32 6.56
CA LEU A 19 -17.00 -1.63 6.25
C LEU A 19 -16.25 -1.86 7.54
N ALA A 20 -15.29 -2.76 7.53
CA ALA A 20 -14.38 -2.95 8.66
C ALA A 20 -12.94 -3.11 8.18
N LEU A 21 -12.01 -2.45 8.85
CA LEU A 21 -10.59 -2.52 8.56
C LEU A 21 -9.79 -2.70 9.86
N PHE A 22 -8.98 -3.74 9.92
CA PHE A 22 -8.06 -4.00 11.02
C PHE A 22 -6.68 -4.39 10.48
N GLY A 23 -5.61 -3.79 11.03
CA GLY A 23 -4.23 -4.00 10.62
C GLY A 23 -3.83 -3.23 9.35
N SER A 24 -2.59 -3.41 8.90
CA SER A 24 -1.93 -2.60 7.88
C SER A 24 -1.89 -3.22 6.49
N GLY A 25 -2.19 -4.50 6.38
CA GLY A 25 -1.99 -5.24 5.13
C GLY A 25 -3.06 -4.99 4.07
N GLN A 26 -4.12 -4.23 4.39
CA GLN A 26 -5.23 -3.92 3.50
C GLN A 26 -5.54 -2.42 3.54
N GLY A 27 -6.08 -1.91 2.44
CA GLY A 27 -6.60 -0.56 2.35
C GLY A 27 -8.11 -0.56 2.17
N LEU A 28 -8.79 0.46 2.67
CA LEU A 28 -10.18 0.78 2.33
C LEU A 28 -10.29 2.28 2.11
N TYR A 29 -10.78 2.62 0.93
CA TYR A 29 -10.98 3.99 0.48
C TYR A 29 -12.46 4.18 0.15
N ILE A 30 -13.04 5.25 0.65
CA ILE A 30 -14.45 5.62 0.46
C ILE A 30 -14.46 6.87 -0.42
N GLY A 31 -14.68 6.71 -1.71
CA GLY A 31 -14.84 7.80 -2.65
C GLY A 31 -16.16 8.53 -2.42
N LEU A 32 -16.11 9.86 -2.45
CA LEU A 32 -17.25 10.74 -2.29
C LEU A 32 -17.67 11.27 -3.68
N ALA A 33 -18.49 10.53 -4.40
CA ALA A 33 -19.07 10.97 -5.66
C ALA A 33 -20.33 11.82 -5.41
N GLU A 34 -20.92 12.40 -6.44
CA GLU A 34 -22.01 13.37 -6.29
C GLU A 34 -23.23 12.82 -5.52
N ASP A 35 -23.61 11.56 -5.78
CA ASP A 35 -24.81 10.93 -5.25
C ASP A 35 -24.58 9.53 -4.67
N ARG A 36 -23.31 9.13 -4.49
CA ARG A 36 -22.97 7.77 -4.06
C ARG A 36 -21.63 7.69 -3.36
N PHE A 37 -21.45 6.61 -2.61
CA PHE A 37 -20.13 6.19 -2.14
C PHE A 37 -19.53 5.15 -3.08
N ILE A 38 -18.22 5.21 -3.25
CA ILE A 38 -17.45 4.20 -3.98
C ILE A 38 -16.44 3.59 -3.03
N VAL A 39 -16.52 2.29 -2.83
CA VAL A 39 -15.61 1.57 -1.93
C VAL A 39 -14.58 0.84 -2.75
N ALA A 40 -13.31 1.10 -2.47
CA ALA A 40 -12.20 0.49 -3.17
C ALA A 40 -11.06 0.12 -2.20
N SER A 41 -10.24 -0.86 -2.58
CA SER A 41 -9.03 -1.22 -1.86
C SER A 41 -7.85 -0.28 -2.16
N GLU A 42 -7.96 0.50 -3.23
CA GLU A 42 -6.94 1.45 -3.70
C GLU A 42 -7.60 2.74 -4.22
N PRO A 43 -6.91 3.89 -4.17
CA PRO A 43 -7.47 5.15 -4.68
C PRO A 43 -7.87 5.11 -6.16
N TYR A 44 -7.20 4.29 -6.98
CA TYR A 44 -7.53 4.13 -8.41
C TYR A 44 -8.98 3.72 -8.65
N GLY A 45 -9.57 2.96 -7.74
CA GLY A 45 -10.94 2.48 -7.86
C GLY A 45 -11.99 3.58 -7.70
N THR A 46 -11.60 4.78 -7.28
CA THR A 46 -12.52 5.91 -7.09
C THR A 46 -12.41 6.98 -8.16
N VAL A 47 -11.25 7.12 -8.84
CA VAL A 47 -10.91 8.31 -9.63
C VAL A 47 -11.70 8.48 -10.92
N GLU A 48 -12.37 7.45 -11.43
CA GLU A 48 -13.29 7.60 -12.57
C GLU A 48 -14.54 8.39 -12.19
N GLU A 49 -14.98 8.31 -10.95
CA GLU A 49 -16.19 8.95 -10.45
C GLU A 49 -15.89 10.14 -9.53
N THR A 50 -14.82 10.05 -8.72
CA THR A 50 -14.41 11.11 -7.82
C THR A 50 -12.94 10.99 -7.43
N VAL A 51 -12.27 12.14 -7.32
CA VAL A 51 -10.91 12.22 -6.78
C VAL A 51 -10.90 12.41 -5.26
N HIS A 52 -12.05 12.68 -4.64
CA HIS A 52 -12.18 12.90 -3.21
C HIS A 52 -12.49 11.60 -2.49
N TYR A 53 -11.74 11.27 -1.47
CA TYR A 53 -11.97 10.06 -0.69
C TYR A 53 -11.63 10.23 0.80
N VAL A 54 -12.24 9.39 1.62
CA VAL A 54 -11.85 9.16 3.02
C VAL A 54 -11.17 7.80 3.10
N ARG A 55 -9.99 7.76 3.71
CA ARG A 55 -9.27 6.50 3.98
C ARG A 55 -9.58 6.00 5.37
N LEU A 56 -9.84 4.70 5.49
CA LEU A 56 -9.91 4.03 6.78
C LEU A 56 -8.49 3.75 7.29
N ASP A 57 -8.32 3.88 8.59
CA ASP A 57 -7.10 3.52 9.29
C ASP A 57 -7.32 2.25 10.14
N GLY A 58 -6.59 1.19 9.80
CA GLY A 58 -6.63 -0.08 10.53
C GLY A 58 -5.48 -0.27 11.51
N GLU A 59 -4.52 0.65 11.57
CA GLU A 59 -3.26 0.50 12.32
C GLU A 59 -3.17 1.35 13.56
N SER A 60 -3.54 2.63 13.45
CA SER A 60 -3.35 3.58 14.55
C SER A 60 -4.27 3.26 15.71
N PRO A 61 -3.74 3.00 16.90
CA PRO A 61 -4.58 2.82 18.08
C PRO A 61 -5.19 4.17 18.48
N ARG A 62 -6.49 4.20 18.71
CA ARG A 62 -7.17 5.38 19.24
C ARG A 62 -6.66 5.74 20.65
N LYS A 63 -6.31 4.74 21.42
CA LYS A 63 -5.76 4.87 22.78
C LYS A 63 -4.32 4.37 22.77
N GLU A 64 -3.40 5.24 23.11
CA GLU A 64 -1.97 4.91 23.17
C GLU A 64 -1.72 3.72 24.12
N GLY A 65 -0.94 2.75 23.64
CA GLY A 65 -0.61 1.54 24.40
C GLY A 65 -1.69 0.45 24.43
N ASP A 66 -2.87 0.70 23.83
CA ASP A 66 -3.92 -0.31 23.71
C ASP A 66 -4.07 -0.82 22.27
N PRO A 67 -3.48 -1.99 21.94
CA PRO A 67 -3.57 -2.55 20.60
C PRO A 67 -5.00 -2.94 20.21
N ASN A 68 -5.91 -3.15 21.16
CA ASN A 68 -7.30 -3.48 20.87
C ASN A 68 -8.10 -2.28 20.39
N SER A 69 -7.58 -1.06 20.56
CA SER A 69 -8.20 0.16 20.04
C SER A 69 -7.85 0.44 18.57
N ARG A 70 -7.07 -0.43 17.92
CA ARG A 70 -6.78 -0.36 16.47
C ARG A 70 -7.97 -0.81 15.66
N GLY A 71 -8.06 -0.23 14.47
CA GLY A 71 -9.08 -0.59 13.51
C GLY A 71 -10.32 0.28 13.58
N GLN A 72 -11.11 0.20 12.53
CA GLN A 72 -12.31 1.01 12.37
C GLN A 72 -13.42 0.19 11.73
N VAL A 73 -14.63 0.45 12.19
CA VAL A 73 -15.87 0.06 11.52
C VAL A 73 -16.53 1.33 10.99
N VAL A 74 -17.00 1.28 9.75
CA VAL A 74 -17.70 2.40 9.12
C VAL A 74 -19.06 1.94 8.66
N ARG A 75 -20.06 2.76 8.94
CA ARG A 75 -21.40 2.68 8.36
C ARG A 75 -21.56 3.78 7.32
N LEU A 76 -21.90 3.39 6.11
CA LEU A 76 -22.24 4.27 5.01
C LEU A 76 -23.75 4.24 4.81
N ARG A 77 -24.40 5.41 4.89
CA ARG A 77 -25.84 5.56 4.76
C ARG A 77 -26.19 6.15 3.42
N VAL A 78 -27.24 5.63 2.80
CA VAL A 78 -27.77 6.12 1.53
C VAL A 78 -28.21 7.59 1.63
N ASP A 79 -28.84 7.98 2.75
CA ASP A 79 -29.30 9.35 3.03
C ASP A 79 -28.16 10.30 3.43
N GLY A 80 -27.10 10.28 2.81
CA GLY A 80 -25.90 11.12 2.98
C GLY A 80 -24.84 10.68 2.02
N ALA A 81 -25.25 9.91 0.99
CA ALA A 81 -24.35 9.37 0.00
C ALA A 81 -23.53 10.49 -0.66
N GLY A 82 -22.26 10.22 -0.86
CA GLY A 82 -21.30 11.18 -1.44
C GLY A 82 -20.80 12.26 -0.49
N THR A 83 -21.27 12.31 0.76
CA THR A 83 -20.88 13.32 1.74
C THR A 83 -20.32 12.72 3.02
N VAL A 84 -19.56 13.49 3.80
CA VAL A 84 -19.02 13.04 5.09
C VAL A 84 -20.13 12.80 6.13
N GLU A 85 -21.26 13.45 6.00
CA GLU A 85 -22.43 13.31 6.88
C GLU A 85 -23.09 11.92 6.77
N GLY A 86 -22.93 11.24 5.63
CA GLY A 86 -23.37 9.86 5.44
C GLY A 86 -22.44 8.82 6.02
N ILE A 87 -21.29 9.21 6.60
CA ILE A 87 -20.28 8.32 7.15
C ILE A 87 -20.31 8.35 8.67
N THR A 88 -20.55 7.20 9.29
CA THR A 88 -20.33 7.02 10.74
C THR A 88 -19.12 6.11 10.93
N ARG A 89 -18.10 6.55 11.64
CA ARG A 89 -16.85 5.82 11.88
C ARG A 89 -16.73 5.49 13.38
N ILE A 90 -16.45 4.23 13.67
CA ILE A 90 -16.39 3.68 15.03
C ILE A 90 -15.08 2.91 15.19
N ALA A 91 -14.33 3.15 16.24
CA ALA A 91 -13.19 2.34 16.62
C ALA A 91 -13.65 0.97 17.19
N TYR A 92 -12.77 -0.02 17.20
CA TYR A 92 -13.12 -1.36 17.71
C TYR A 92 -13.44 -1.39 19.22
N ASP A 93 -13.09 -0.36 19.97
CA ASP A 93 -13.51 -0.16 21.35
C ASP A 93 -14.94 0.43 21.49
N GLY A 94 -15.63 0.62 20.37
CA GLY A 94 -17.01 1.11 20.29
C GLY A 94 -17.17 2.63 20.35
N ILE A 95 -16.06 3.38 20.34
CA ILE A 95 -16.12 4.85 20.38
C ILE A 95 -16.22 5.40 18.96
N GLU A 96 -17.18 6.30 18.77
CA GLU A 96 -17.36 7.00 17.51
C GLU A 96 -16.20 7.99 17.28
N ILE A 97 -15.65 7.95 16.06
CA ILE A 97 -14.60 8.84 15.60
C ILE A 97 -15.25 9.81 14.61
N PRO A 98 -15.32 11.10 14.89
CA PRO A 98 -15.91 12.07 13.98
C PRO A 98 -15.24 12.02 12.60
N VAL A 99 -16.05 12.09 11.55
CA VAL A 99 -15.58 12.25 10.17
C VAL A 99 -15.86 13.68 9.75
N THR A 100 -14.83 14.37 9.33
CA THR A 100 -14.89 15.79 8.98
C THR A 100 -14.33 16.03 7.58
N LYS A 101 -14.52 17.23 7.05
CA LYS A 101 -13.94 17.62 5.76
C LYS A 101 -12.41 17.56 5.73
N SER A 102 -11.76 17.63 6.89
CA SER A 102 -10.28 17.47 6.97
C SER A 102 -9.81 16.02 6.81
N ASP A 103 -10.71 15.05 6.93
CA ASP A 103 -10.40 13.62 6.63
C ASP A 103 -10.50 13.31 5.14
N VAL A 104 -11.03 14.23 4.33
CA VAL A 104 -11.16 14.06 2.89
C VAL A 104 -9.81 14.37 2.24
N ALA A 105 -9.24 13.36 1.61
CA ALA A 105 -8.04 13.48 0.79
C ALA A 105 -8.40 13.56 -0.70
N VAL A 106 -7.46 14.05 -1.49
CA VAL A 106 -7.55 14.11 -2.96
C VAL A 106 -6.60 13.09 -3.55
N ALA A 107 -7.07 12.27 -4.48
CA ALA A 107 -6.23 11.29 -5.15
C ALA A 107 -5.19 11.99 -6.04
N GLU A 108 -3.93 11.63 -5.87
CA GLU A 108 -2.84 12.11 -6.73
C GLU A 108 -2.84 11.43 -8.10
N VAL A 109 -3.54 10.30 -8.21
CA VAL A 109 -3.77 9.55 -9.45
C VAL A 109 -4.92 10.21 -10.21
N THR A 110 -4.75 10.40 -11.49
CA THR A 110 -5.77 10.99 -12.37
C THR A 110 -6.39 9.94 -13.29
N THR A 111 -7.56 10.23 -13.86
CA THR A 111 -8.19 9.39 -14.90
C THR A 111 -7.25 9.13 -16.08
N ARG A 112 -6.34 10.05 -16.39
CA ARG A 112 -5.32 9.88 -17.43
C ARG A 112 -4.34 8.74 -17.11
N ASP A 113 -4.06 8.48 -15.83
CA ASP A 113 -3.13 7.42 -15.43
C ASP A 113 -3.75 6.04 -15.59
N ILE A 114 -5.08 5.95 -15.48
CA ILE A 114 -5.86 4.72 -15.65
C ILE A 114 -6.50 4.60 -17.04
N ASP A 115 -6.36 5.61 -17.90
CA ASP A 115 -6.87 5.56 -19.27
C ASP A 115 -6.07 4.57 -20.10
N ARG A 116 -6.77 3.64 -20.74
CA ARG A 116 -6.17 2.67 -21.65
C ARG A 116 -5.59 3.31 -22.91
N GLY A 117 -6.09 4.48 -23.30
CA GLY A 117 -5.76 5.13 -24.56
C GLY A 117 -6.12 4.24 -25.75
N ASP A 118 -5.31 4.27 -26.80
CA ASP A 118 -5.50 3.45 -28.02
C ASP A 118 -5.05 1.99 -27.87
N SER A 119 -4.59 1.58 -26.68
CA SER A 119 -4.14 0.20 -26.47
C SER A 119 -5.34 -0.76 -26.41
N PRO A 120 -5.32 -1.92 -27.08
CA PRO A 120 -6.43 -2.89 -27.05
C PRO A 120 -6.66 -3.48 -25.66
N HIS A 121 -5.60 -3.55 -24.82
CA HIS A 121 -5.66 -4.08 -23.44
C HIS A 121 -4.79 -3.27 -22.51
N PHE A 122 -5.19 -3.14 -21.25
CA PHE A 122 -4.36 -2.50 -20.20
C PHE A 122 -3.00 -3.17 -20.05
N LEU A 123 -2.95 -4.50 -20.07
CA LEU A 123 -1.68 -5.23 -19.97
C LEU A 123 -0.69 -4.84 -21.08
N LEU A 124 -1.17 -4.69 -22.33
CA LEU A 124 -0.31 -4.26 -23.43
C LEU A 124 0.20 -2.83 -23.22
N LYS A 125 -0.67 -1.91 -22.77
CA LYS A 125 -0.27 -0.56 -22.41
C LYS A 125 0.83 -0.58 -21.35
N GLU A 126 0.63 -1.28 -20.24
CA GLU A 126 1.57 -1.35 -19.13
C GLU A 126 2.93 -1.95 -19.54
N ILE A 127 2.91 -3.03 -20.33
CA ILE A 127 4.13 -3.64 -20.85
C ILE A 127 4.91 -2.67 -21.74
N THR A 128 4.22 -1.95 -22.62
CA THR A 128 4.85 -0.98 -23.53
C THR A 128 5.35 0.27 -22.81
N GLU A 129 4.71 0.65 -21.71
CA GLU A 129 5.12 1.76 -20.86
C GLU A 129 6.23 1.39 -19.86
N ALA A 130 6.45 0.11 -19.58
CA ALA A 130 7.41 -0.36 -18.59
C ALA A 130 8.83 0.24 -18.76
N PRO A 131 9.41 0.37 -19.98
CA PRO A 131 10.72 1.00 -20.12
C PRO A 131 10.74 2.47 -19.68
N ARG A 132 9.67 3.20 -19.95
CA ARG A 132 9.53 4.61 -19.53
C ARG A 132 9.35 4.72 -18.01
N SER A 133 8.51 3.87 -17.44
CA SER A 133 8.26 3.79 -16.00
C SER A 133 9.55 3.45 -15.25
N PHE A 134 10.30 2.45 -15.73
CA PHE A 134 11.58 2.09 -15.15
C PHE A 134 12.59 3.26 -15.17
N ARG A 135 12.74 3.94 -16.32
CA ARG A 135 13.61 5.13 -16.40
C ARG A 135 13.18 6.24 -15.45
N LYS A 136 11.86 6.45 -15.26
CA LYS A 136 11.32 7.42 -14.30
C LYS A 136 11.71 7.05 -12.87
N THR A 137 11.61 5.78 -12.52
CA THR A 137 11.92 5.26 -11.18
C THR A 137 13.40 5.43 -10.81
N ILE A 138 14.32 5.20 -11.76
CA ILE A 138 15.76 5.33 -11.51
C ILE A 138 16.28 6.75 -11.68
N ARG A 139 15.46 7.70 -12.18
CA ARG A 139 15.86 9.09 -12.39
C ARG A 139 16.26 9.74 -11.06
N GLY A 140 17.48 10.35 -11.02
CA GLY A 140 18.04 10.95 -9.81
C GLY A 140 18.50 9.94 -8.75
N ARG A 141 18.50 8.64 -9.09
CA ARG A 141 19.00 7.57 -8.22
C ARG A 141 20.21 6.84 -8.80
N THR A 142 20.76 7.38 -9.86
CA THR A 142 21.97 6.84 -10.52
C THR A 142 22.96 7.97 -10.80
N LEU A 143 24.24 7.64 -10.64
CA LEU A 143 25.38 8.50 -11.00
C LEU A 143 26.13 7.87 -12.15
N GLU A 144 26.74 8.69 -12.99
CA GLU A 144 27.69 8.21 -13.99
C GLU A 144 29.12 8.31 -13.46
N VAL A 145 29.76 7.17 -13.30
CA VAL A 145 31.15 7.07 -12.84
C VAL A 145 31.95 6.30 -13.87
N ASN A 146 32.95 6.96 -14.47
CA ASN A 146 33.82 6.36 -15.51
C ASN A 146 33.02 5.73 -16.66
N GLY A 147 31.97 6.41 -17.15
CA GLY A 147 31.12 5.93 -18.23
C GLY A 147 30.17 4.77 -17.86
N ARG A 148 30.03 4.46 -16.58
CA ARG A 148 29.10 3.46 -16.06
C ARG A 148 28.07 4.09 -15.16
N LEU A 149 26.80 3.68 -15.33
CA LEU A 149 25.74 4.02 -14.40
C LEU A 149 25.88 3.16 -13.14
N VAL A 150 25.99 3.85 -11.99
CA VAL A 150 26.03 3.23 -10.67
C VAL A 150 24.88 3.76 -9.84
N PRO A 151 24.31 2.96 -8.90
CA PRO A 151 23.29 3.45 -8.01
C PRO A 151 23.82 4.59 -7.12
N ASP A 152 23.05 5.66 -6.98
CA ASP A 152 23.29 6.67 -5.95
C ASP A 152 22.65 6.18 -4.64
N LEU A 153 23.43 5.49 -3.84
CA LEU A 153 23.04 5.00 -2.52
C LEU A 153 23.39 6.08 -1.49
N ASP A 154 22.51 7.05 -1.33
CA ASP A 154 22.63 8.09 -0.32
C ASP A 154 22.59 7.52 1.12
N LEU A 155 22.79 8.39 2.12
CA LEU A 155 22.80 8.00 3.53
C LEU A 155 21.43 7.53 4.04
N PHE A 156 20.34 7.91 3.37
CA PHE A 156 18.99 7.46 3.73
C PHE A 156 18.71 6.07 3.15
N THR A 157 19.11 5.84 1.90
CA THR A 157 18.87 4.56 1.21
C THR A 157 19.79 3.46 1.76
N MET A 158 21.05 3.78 2.06
CA MET A 158 22.01 2.83 2.61
C MET A 158 22.92 3.52 3.65
N PRO A 159 22.49 3.59 4.92
CA PRO A 159 23.28 4.18 5.99
C PRO A 159 24.69 3.60 6.09
N LYS A 160 25.67 4.43 6.43
CA LYS A 160 27.09 4.00 6.56
C LYS A 160 27.25 2.82 7.50
N THR A 161 26.47 2.78 8.59
CA THR A 161 26.48 1.66 9.55
C THR A 161 26.10 0.33 8.92
N ILE A 162 25.19 0.31 7.97
CA ILE A 162 24.80 -0.90 7.24
C ILE A 162 25.90 -1.30 6.27
N LYS A 163 26.48 -0.35 5.53
CA LYS A 163 27.62 -0.62 4.62
C LYS A 163 28.79 -1.21 5.39
N ASP A 164 29.16 -0.63 6.53
CA ASP A 164 30.28 -1.10 7.37
C ASP A 164 30.00 -2.52 7.94
N ARG A 165 28.75 -2.81 8.31
CA ARG A 165 28.35 -4.12 8.81
C ARG A 165 28.32 -5.20 7.73
N ILE A 166 27.99 -4.85 6.49
CA ILE A 166 28.12 -5.78 5.36
C ILE A 166 29.60 -6.05 5.09
N ALA A 167 30.42 -5.00 5.00
CA ALA A 167 31.85 -5.11 4.72
C ALA A 167 32.60 -5.88 5.79
N SER A 168 32.24 -5.72 7.07
CA SER A 168 32.85 -6.46 8.20
C SER A 168 32.34 -7.90 8.34
N GLY A 169 31.36 -8.34 7.52
CA GLY A 169 30.74 -9.65 7.62
C GLY A 169 29.88 -9.85 8.88
N SER A 170 29.50 -8.77 9.57
CA SER A 170 28.61 -8.86 10.75
C SER A 170 27.15 -9.08 10.37
N ILE A 171 26.76 -8.79 9.11
CA ILE A 171 25.46 -9.18 8.57
C ILE A 171 25.60 -10.58 7.96
N ARG A 172 24.81 -11.51 8.47
CA ARG A 172 24.81 -12.93 8.05
C ARG A 172 23.57 -13.33 7.25
N ARG A 173 22.55 -12.48 7.25
CA ARG A 173 21.28 -12.77 6.58
C ARG A 173 20.70 -11.50 5.97
N ILE A 174 20.27 -11.63 4.71
CA ILE A 174 19.51 -10.60 3.98
C ILE A 174 18.17 -11.23 3.59
N ARG A 175 17.08 -10.59 4.00
CA ARG A 175 15.72 -10.97 3.62
C ARG A 175 15.15 -9.93 2.67
N VAL A 176 14.72 -10.39 1.51
CA VAL A 176 13.96 -9.59 0.55
C VAL A 176 12.48 -9.91 0.78
N ILE A 177 11.72 -8.92 1.22
CA ILE A 177 10.32 -9.11 1.62
C ILE A 177 9.43 -8.35 0.66
N GLY A 178 8.39 -9.00 0.17
CA GLY A 178 7.40 -8.39 -0.71
C GLY A 178 6.08 -9.14 -0.66
N GLN A 179 5.07 -8.59 -1.34
CA GLN A 179 3.77 -9.24 -1.51
C GLN A 179 3.36 -9.15 -2.99
N GLY A 180 2.66 -10.18 -3.51
CA GLY A 180 2.26 -10.23 -4.91
C GLY A 180 3.46 -10.14 -5.87
N THR A 181 3.39 -9.27 -6.88
CA THR A 181 4.46 -9.08 -7.87
C THR A 181 5.78 -8.59 -7.27
N ALA A 182 5.73 -7.85 -6.16
CA ALA A 182 6.94 -7.44 -5.44
C ALA A 182 7.68 -8.64 -4.82
N ALA A 183 6.97 -9.68 -4.36
CA ALA A 183 7.58 -10.91 -3.89
C ALA A 183 8.27 -11.67 -5.03
N VAL A 184 7.65 -11.73 -6.22
CA VAL A 184 8.24 -12.33 -7.43
C VAL A 184 9.52 -11.59 -7.83
N ALA A 185 9.52 -10.25 -7.83
CA ALA A 185 10.69 -9.44 -8.07
C ALA A 185 11.80 -9.72 -7.03
N GLY A 186 11.42 -9.86 -5.75
CA GLY A 186 12.31 -10.25 -4.67
C GLY A 186 12.99 -11.60 -4.92
N THR A 187 12.24 -12.60 -5.31
CA THR A 187 12.77 -13.93 -5.66
C THR A 187 13.80 -13.85 -6.79
N SER A 188 13.56 -13.00 -7.79
CA SER A 188 14.49 -12.80 -8.91
C SER A 188 15.82 -12.15 -8.51
N LEU A 189 15.85 -11.41 -7.39
CA LEU A 189 17.08 -10.80 -6.86
C LEU A 189 18.00 -11.80 -6.15
N ILE A 190 17.49 -12.93 -5.64
CA ILE A 190 18.28 -13.88 -4.85
C ILE A 190 19.52 -14.39 -5.58
N PRO A 191 19.44 -14.94 -6.79
CA PRO A 191 20.63 -15.41 -7.49
C PRO A 191 21.63 -14.29 -7.81
N VAL A 192 21.14 -13.08 -8.07
CA VAL A 192 22.00 -11.91 -8.33
C VAL A 192 22.74 -11.51 -7.07
N LEU A 193 22.06 -11.35 -5.96
CA LEU A 193 22.68 -11.02 -4.66
C LEU A 193 23.65 -12.13 -4.21
N GLY A 194 23.26 -13.40 -4.35
CA GLY A 194 24.13 -14.53 -4.01
C GLY A 194 25.40 -14.59 -4.84
N SER A 195 25.41 -14.09 -6.08
CA SER A 195 26.62 -14.01 -6.91
C SER A 195 27.56 -12.84 -6.55
N LEU A 196 27.04 -11.81 -5.87
CA LEU A 196 27.77 -10.58 -5.55
C LEU A 196 28.24 -10.52 -4.10
N LEU A 197 27.58 -11.26 -3.20
CA LEU A 197 27.85 -11.24 -1.77
C LEU A 197 28.77 -12.41 -1.39
N ASP A 198 29.41 -12.27 -0.21
CA ASP A 198 30.19 -13.36 0.37
C ASP A 198 29.28 -14.56 0.68
N ALA A 199 29.79 -15.78 0.41
CA ALA A 199 29.04 -17.03 0.59
C ALA A 199 28.57 -17.28 2.05
N SER A 200 29.13 -16.56 3.02
CA SER A 200 28.68 -16.61 4.41
C SER A 200 27.39 -15.85 4.69
N ILE A 201 26.91 -15.04 3.70
CA ILE A 201 25.68 -14.27 3.82
C ILE A 201 24.54 -15.05 3.18
N GLN A 202 23.60 -15.47 4.01
CA GLN A 202 22.37 -16.11 3.54
C GLN A 202 21.42 -15.07 2.94
N VAL A 203 20.97 -15.29 1.70
CA VAL A 203 19.98 -14.43 1.02
C VAL A 203 18.71 -15.23 0.77
N GLU A 204 17.58 -14.71 1.22
CA GLU A 204 16.29 -15.36 1.09
C GLU A 204 15.19 -14.35 0.69
N ALA A 205 14.20 -14.80 -0.09
CA ALA A 205 12.99 -14.04 -0.38
C ALA A 205 11.81 -14.67 0.37
N LEU A 206 10.99 -13.82 0.97
CA LEU A 206 9.80 -14.22 1.73
C LEU A 206 8.63 -13.35 1.32
N THR A 207 7.44 -13.93 1.34
CA THR A 207 6.23 -13.10 1.27
C THR A 207 6.00 -12.39 2.60
N ALA A 208 5.42 -11.19 2.54
CA ALA A 208 5.11 -10.43 3.76
C ALA A 208 4.16 -11.23 4.69
N THR A 209 3.26 -12.01 4.09
CA THR A 209 2.33 -12.90 4.83
C THR A 209 3.06 -14.04 5.54
N GLU A 210 4.07 -14.65 4.93
CA GLU A 210 4.90 -15.68 5.59
C GLU A 210 5.67 -15.08 6.76
N LEU A 211 6.27 -13.89 6.57
CA LEU A 211 7.01 -13.24 7.64
C LEU A 211 6.10 -12.87 8.82
N SER A 212 4.91 -12.34 8.55
CA SER A 212 3.98 -11.90 9.60
C SER A 212 3.24 -13.06 10.28
N GLY A 213 2.98 -14.14 9.56
CA GLY A 213 2.18 -15.26 10.06
C GLY A 213 2.98 -16.42 10.66
N PHE A 214 4.21 -16.65 10.20
CA PHE A 214 4.97 -17.84 10.53
C PHE A 214 6.41 -17.60 11.01
N ALA A 215 6.94 -16.41 10.78
CA ALA A 215 8.29 -16.07 11.27
C ALA A 215 8.20 -15.50 12.69
N MET A 216 8.17 -16.39 13.67
CA MET A 216 8.50 -16.07 15.05
C MET A 216 9.99 -16.24 15.29
#